data_fc007f69b24de587b1e21c226eb5eae1
#
_entry.id   fc007f69b24de587b1e21c226eb5eae1
#
_cell.length_a   1.000
_cell.length_b   1.000
_cell.length_c   1.000
_cell.angle_alpha   90.00
_cell.angle_beta   90.00
_cell.angle_gamma   90.00
#
_symmetry.space_group_name_H-M   'P 1'
#
loop_
_entity.id
_entity.type
_entity.pdbx_description
1 polymer ?
#
loop_
_entity_poly.entity_id
_entity_poly.type
_entity_poly.pdbx_seq_one_letter_code
_entity_poly.pdbx_strand_id
1 'polypeptide(L)'
;MRDLSTNLFSDLSPLTSMKNLRSLDVSNCPYLKDYSVLADMEHLEVLNLSYNHPSHFSFLKKLTHLRELRMVQTGLKDVSVLAELNQLEKLDLSENHLEHCSALKHLENLVYFKASHCQLRNIDFLKNSRRLVELNLYTNLIERIDTLRSCERMTVLNVGNNSIKDITCLEEMKQLEVLGLENNNVADITPLSDLKNLCTIDLYNNIITDLAPLSGLEYLSYLRLDHNAIVDLSPLSSLKYLRSLTLKANYITDVTPLKDLELLQELRLDDNPIEDTSVLEEMEFYDRFSMK
;
A
#
# COMPACT_ATOMS: atom_id res chain seq x y z
N MET A 1 19.79 18.25 -10.40
CA MET A 1 19.17 16.98 -10.77
C MET A 1 19.86 16.43 -12.00
N ARG A 2 20.19 15.14 -12.00
CA ARG A 2 20.66 14.39 -13.18
C ARG A 2 19.81 13.13 -13.30
N ASP A 3 19.23 12.95 -14.46
CA ASP A 3 18.55 11.72 -14.86
C ASP A 3 19.42 11.01 -15.89
N LEU A 4 19.92 9.86 -15.53
CA LEU A 4 20.75 8.97 -16.33
C LEU A 4 20.11 7.59 -16.43
N SER A 5 18.84 7.46 -16.09
CA SER A 5 18.10 6.19 -16.10
C SER A 5 18.04 5.57 -17.50
N THR A 6 17.88 4.26 -17.53
CA THR A 6 17.63 3.51 -18.77
C THR A 6 18.76 3.67 -19.80
N ASN A 7 20.03 3.66 -19.32
CA ASN A 7 21.20 3.80 -20.15
C ASN A 7 22.10 2.55 -20.08
N LEU A 8 23.04 2.45 -21.02
CA LEU A 8 23.92 1.27 -21.18
C LEU A 8 25.36 1.51 -20.70
N PHE A 9 25.63 2.61 -19.99
CA PHE A 9 26.95 2.87 -19.42
C PHE A 9 27.24 1.91 -18.24
N SER A 10 28.51 1.65 -18.03
CA SER A 10 29.00 0.77 -16.97
C SER A 10 29.85 1.46 -15.90
N ASP A 11 30.06 2.79 -16.05
CA ASP A 11 30.97 3.56 -15.22
C ASP A 11 30.36 4.91 -14.81
N LEU A 12 30.43 5.22 -13.50
CA LEU A 12 30.02 6.50 -12.91
C LEU A 12 31.19 7.46 -12.67
N SER A 13 32.43 7.11 -13.04
CA SER A 13 33.61 7.95 -12.78
C SER A 13 33.48 9.37 -13.35
N PRO A 14 32.78 9.66 -14.47
CA PRO A 14 32.56 11.02 -14.92
C PRO A 14 31.79 11.90 -13.92
N LEU A 15 31.08 11.29 -12.97
CA LEU A 15 30.33 12.05 -11.94
C LEU A 15 31.20 12.50 -10.77
N THR A 16 32.45 12.05 -10.65
CA THR A 16 33.35 12.38 -9.51
C THR A 16 33.55 13.87 -9.29
N SER A 17 33.47 14.67 -10.37
CA SER A 17 33.58 16.15 -10.30
C SER A 17 32.30 16.83 -9.80
N MET A 18 31.15 16.11 -9.76
CA MET A 18 29.84 16.68 -9.46
C MET A 18 29.48 16.58 -7.96
N LYS A 19 30.40 16.95 -7.07
CA LYS A 19 30.23 16.78 -5.61
C LYS A 19 29.01 17.50 -5.01
N ASN A 20 28.50 18.55 -5.68
CA ASN A 20 27.31 19.28 -5.24
C ASN A 20 25.98 18.71 -5.81
N LEU A 21 26.02 17.53 -6.41
CA LEU A 21 24.81 16.88 -6.96
C LEU A 21 23.87 16.50 -5.80
N ARG A 22 22.60 16.94 -5.88
CA ARG A 22 21.57 16.68 -4.86
C ARG A 22 20.60 15.56 -5.28
N SER A 23 20.41 15.36 -6.58
CA SER A 23 19.46 14.37 -7.08
C SER A 23 20.05 13.62 -8.27
N LEU A 24 20.04 12.30 -8.17
CA LEU A 24 20.56 11.38 -9.18
C LEU A 24 19.59 10.21 -9.39
N ASP A 25 19.20 10.00 -10.65
CA ASP A 25 18.52 8.80 -11.10
C ASP A 25 19.46 8.02 -12.03
N VAL A 26 19.78 6.79 -11.63
CA VAL A 26 20.55 5.82 -12.42
C VAL A 26 19.81 4.49 -12.48
N SER A 27 18.49 4.52 -12.39
CA SER A 27 17.67 3.32 -12.47
C SER A 27 17.75 2.66 -13.83
N ASN A 28 17.57 1.34 -13.85
CA ASN A 28 17.55 0.53 -15.06
C ASN A 28 18.80 0.72 -15.95
N CYS A 29 19.98 0.66 -15.31
CA CYS A 29 21.28 0.69 -16.00
C CYS A 29 21.97 -0.67 -15.86
N PRO A 30 21.64 -1.68 -16.68
CA PRO A 30 21.95 -3.09 -16.43
C PRO A 30 23.44 -3.43 -16.42
N TYR A 31 24.28 -2.63 -17.05
CA TYR A 31 25.73 -2.81 -17.08
C TYR A 31 26.46 -2.12 -15.93
N LEU A 32 25.79 -1.24 -15.21
CA LEU A 32 26.35 -0.57 -14.05
C LEU A 32 26.43 -1.53 -12.86
N LYS A 33 27.61 -1.76 -12.31
CA LYS A 33 27.85 -2.70 -11.19
C LYS A 33 28.55 -2.04 -10.02
N ASP A 34 29.39 -1.04 -10.29
CA ASP A 34 30.14 -0.30 -9.27
C ASP A 34 29.52 1.08 -9.05
N TYR A 35 29.08 1.28 -7.81
CA TYR A 35 28.48 2.54 -7.32
C TYR A 35 29.38 3.22 -6.29
N SER A 36 30.63 2.78 -6.12
CA SER A 36 31.56 3.29 -5.08
C SER A 36 31.78 4.80 -5.18
N VAL A 37 31.76 5.36 -6.39
CA VAL A 37 31.85 6.81 -6.67
C VAL A 37 30.79 7.60 -5.92
N LEU A 38 29.60 7.03 -5.69
CA LEU A 38 28.53 7.72 -4.97
C LEU A 38 28.89 8.01 -3.50
N ALA A 39 29.82 7.26 -2.91
CA ALA A 39 30.25 7.48 -1.53
C ALA A 39 30.85 8.89 -1.28
N ASP A 40 31.35 9.55 -2.33
CA ASP A 40 31.92 10.90 -2.25
C ASP A 40 30.89 12.00 -2.55
N MET A 41 29.63 11.62 -2.83
CA MET A 41 28.53 12.54 -3.12
C MET A 41 27.69 12.84 -1.88
N GLU A 42 28.36 13.36 -0.83
CA GLU A 42 27.74 13.58 0.50
C GLU A 42 26.50 14.48 0.49
N HIS A 43 26.32 15.31 -0.55
CA HIS A 43 25.18 16.23 -0.69
C HIS A 43 23.95 15.64 -1.41
N LEU A 44 23.99 14.33 -1.76
CA LEU A 44 22.83 13.68 -2.36
C LEU A 44 21.67 13.64 -1.37
N GLU A 45 20.52 14.16 -1.83
CA GLU A 45 19.24 14.17 -1.11
C GLU A 45 18.25 13.16 -1.72
N VAL A 46 18.36 12.91 -3.02
CA VAL A 46 17.49 11.99 -3.77
C VAL A 46 18.33 11.04 -4.61
N LEU A 47 18.13 9.74 -4.43
CA LEU A 47 18.82 8.69 -5.19
C LEU A 47 17.85 7.60 -5.63
N ASN A 48 17.84 7.30 -6.93
CA ASN A 48 17.13 6.18 -7.50
C ASN A 48 18.10 5.17 -8.11
N LEU A 49 18.13 3.96 -7.55
CA LEU A 49 18.96 2.83 -7.99
C LEU A 49 18.10 1.67 -8.52
N SER A 50 16.79 1.84 -8.65
CA SER A 50 15.84 0.76 -8.95
C SER A 50 16.19 0.02 -10.23
N TYR A 51 15.89 -1.29 -10.25
CA TYR A 51 16.12 -2.19 -11.40
C TYR A 51 17.59 -2.31 -11.81
N ASN A 52 18.47 -2.25 -10.80
CA ASN A 52 19.90 -2.48 -10.94
C ASN A 52 20.35 -3.61 -10.01
N HIS A 53 21.58 -4.09 -10.21
CA HIS A 53 22.16 -5.13 -9.35
C HIS A 53 23.56 -4.71 -8.91
N PRO A 54 23.69 -3.75 -7.96
CA PRO A 54 24.97 -3.36 -7.40
C PRO A 54 25.71 -4.56 -6.82
N SER A 55 27.02 -4.62 -7.02
CA SER A 55 27.86 -5.68 -6.44
C SER A 55 27.93 -5.59 -4.90
N HIS A 56 27.74 -4.39 -4.35
CA HIS A 56 27.64 -4.12 -2.91
C HIS A 56 26.92 -2.80 -2.65
N PHE A 57 26.43 -2.59 -1.42
CA PHE A 57 25.67 -1.42 -1.01
C PHE A 57 26.40 -0.53 0.01
N SER A 58 27.66 -0.78 0.31
CA SER A 58 28.42 -0.09 1.37
C SER A 58 28.56 1.42 1.17
N PHE A 59 28.51 1.90 -0.09
CA PHE A 59 28.54 3.33 -0.42
C PHE A 59 27.38 4.11 0.20
N LEU A 60 26.21 3.47 0.41
CA LEU A 60 25.03 4.10 1.02
C LEU A 60 25.31 4.64 2.43
N LYS A 61 26.20 4.00 3.22
CA LYS A 61 26.53 4.43 4.57
C LYS A 61 27.11 5.86 4.66
N LYS A 62 27.59 6.41 3.54
CA LYS A 62 28.15 7.77 3.45
C LYS A 62 27.10 8.81 3.06
N LEU A 63 25.95 8.40 2.52
CA LEU A 63 24.93 9.30 1.96
C LEU A 63 23.93 9.75 3.03
N THR A 64 24.40 10.25 4.16
CA THR A 64 23.57 10.56 5.34
C THR A 64 22.60 11.73 5.15
N HIS A 65 22.71 12.49 4.06
CA HIS A 65 21.78 13.57 3.70
C HIS A 65 20.61 13.11 2.83
N LEU A 66 20.53 11.80 2.49
CA LEU A 66 19.42 11.28 1.69
C LEU A 66 18.08 11.47 2.41
N ARG A 67 17.14 12.05 1.68
CA ARG A 67 15.72 12.19 2.05
C ARG A 67 14.84 11.23 1.26
N GLU A 68 15.23 10.91 0.02
CA GLU A 68 14.51 9.96 -0.83
C GLU A 68 15.48 8.93 -1.39
N LEU A 69 15.16 7.64 -1.19
CA LEU A 69 15.92 6.52 -1.72
C LEU A 69 14.97 5.50 -2.33
N ARG A 70 15.18 5.18 -3.63
CA ARG A 70 14.47 4.11 -4.33
C ARG A 70 15.43 3.03 -4.73
N MET A 71 15.11 1.79 -4.34
CA MET A 71 15.93 0.59 -4.55
C MET A 71 15.04 -0.60 -4.93
N VAL A 72 14.04 -0.37 -5.81
CA VAL A 72 13.15 -1.45 -6.26
C VAL A 72 13.97 -2.47 -7.06
N GLN A 73 13.80 -3.74 -6.73
CA GLN A 73 14.41 -4.86 -7.46
C GLN A 73 15.95 -4.71 -7.63
N THR A 74 16.65 -4.45 -6.54
CA THR A 74 18.12 -4.31 -6.55
C THR A 74 18.85 -5.54 -6.04
N GLY A 75 18.13 -6.51 -5.47
CA GLY A 75 18.72 -7.68 -4.81
C GLY A 75 19.23 -7.37 -3.39
N LEU A 76 18.80 -6.27 -2.80
CA LEU A 76 19.12 -5.94 -1.40
C LEU A 76 18.48 -6.99 -0.48
N LYS A 77 19.30 -7.55 0.44
CA LYS A 77 18.84 -8.48 1.48
C LYS A 77 19.02 -7.92 2.88
N ASP A 78 20.19 -7.36 3.14
CA ASP A 78 20.54 -6.76 4.44
C ASP A 78 20.42 -5.24 4.40
N VAL A 79 19.45 -4.72 5.14
CA VAL A 79 19.17 -3.27 5.22
C VAL A 79 20.06 -2.55 6.26
N SER A 80 21.04 -3.22 6.88
CA SER A 80 21.96 -2.60 7.86
C SER A 80 22.73 -1.42 7.26
N VAL A 81 22.92 -1.41 5.95
CA VAL A 81 23.56 -0.31 5.20
C VAL A 81 22.75 0.99 5.24
N LEU A 82 21.47 0.93 5.60
CA LEU A 82 20.54 2.08 5.70
C LEU A 82 20.45 2.66 7.12
N ALA A 83 21.07 2.02 8.13
CA ALA A 83 20.87 2.34 9.55
C ALA A 83 21.19 3.80 9.92
N GLU A 84 22.12 4.43 9.22
CA GLU A 84 22.57 5.81 9.48
C GLU A 84 21.84 6.86 8.64
N LEU A 85 20.93 6.45 7.73
CA LEU A 85 20.22 7.35 6.84
C LEU A 85 18.98 7.99 7.53
N ASN A 86 19.21 8.59 8.69
CA ASN A 86 18.15 9.08 9.59
C ASN A 86 17.34 10.26 9.02
N GLN A 87 17.76 10.87 7.91
CA GLN A 87 17.03 11.93 7.25
C GLN A 87 16.02 11.42 6.21
N LEU A 88 15.96 10.09 5.97
CA LEU A 88 15.03 9.52 4.99
C LEU A 88 13.58 9.82 5.35
N GLU A 89 12.90 10.43 4.40
CA GLU A 89 11.46 10.72 4.41
C GLU A 89 10.71 9.77 3.47
N LYS A 90 11.36 9.34 2.36
CA LYS A 90 10.80 8.43 1.38
C LYS A 90 11.74 7.28 1.10
N LEU A 91 11.26 6.07 1.29
CA LEU A 91 12.03 4.84 1.06
C LEU A 91 11.17 3.82 0.31
N ASP A 92 11.69 3.35 -0.84
CA ASP A 92 11.09 2.27 -1.60
C ASP A 92 12.09 1.12 -1.73
N LEU A 93 11.78 0.01 -1.09
CA LEU A 93 12.56 -1.24 -1.09
C LEU A 93 11.80 -2.39 -1.78
N SER A 94 10.75 -2.12 -2.52
CA SER A 94 9.88 -3.12 -3.14
C SER A 94 10.66 -4.10 -4.04
N GLU A 95 10.14 -5.32 -4.18
CA GLU A 95 10.71 -6.39 -5.01
C GLU A 95 12.14 -6.80 -4.61
N ASN A 96 12.45 -6.76 -3.31
CA ASN A 96 13.68 -7.27 -2.74
C ASN A 96 13.38 -8.45 -1.79
N HIS A 97 14.39 -9.20 -1.41
CA HIS A 97 14.25 -10.26 -0.43
C HIS A 97 14.87 -9.82 0.90
N LEU A 98 14.08 -9.14 1.74
CA LEU A 98 14.57 -8.54 2.97
C LEU A 98 14.59 -9.56 4.12
N GLU A 99 15.77 -9.88 4.64
CA GLU A 99 15.94 -10.90 5.67
C GLU A 99 15.88 -10.32 7.09
N HIS A 100 16.55 -9.19 7.34
CA HIS A 100 16.70 -8.58 8.67
C HIS A 100 16.44 -7.08 8.63
N CYS A 101 15.20 -6.66 8.99
CA CYS A 101 14.76 -5.26 8.87
C CYS A 101 14.95 -4.43 10.15
N SER A 102 15.54 -4.99 11.21
CA SER A 102 15.69 -4.30 12.50
C SER A 102 16.47 -2.98 12.44
N ALA A 103 17.35 -2.83 11.46
CA ALA A 103 18.12 -1.59 11.24
C ALA A 103 17.23 -0.41 10.83
N LEU A 104 16.08 -0.67 10.19
CA LEU A 104 15.12 0.37 9.77
C LEU A 104 14.43 1.07 10.95
N LYS A 105 14.48 0.52 12.17
CA LYS A 105 13.88 1.11 13.39
C LYS A 105 14.38 2.53 13.72
N HIS A 106 15.52 2.93 13.15
CA HIS A 106 16.12 4.24 13.35
C HIS A 106 15.62 5.29 12.35
N LEU A 107 14.87 4.88 11.31
CA LEU A 107 14.34 5.76 10.27
C LEU A 107 13.02 6.41 10.72
N GLU A 108 13.05 7.16 11.81
CA GLU A 108 11.86 7.75 12.45
C GLU A 108 11.23 8.91 11.62
N ASN A 109 11.95 9.41 10.61
CA ASN A 109 11.49 10.50 9.73
C ASN A 109 10.68 10.02 8.53
N LEU A 110 10.50 8.70 8.34
CA LEU A 110 9.76 8.17 7.21
C LEU A 110 8.32 8.69 7.18
N VAL A 111 7.95 9.23 6.01
CA VAL A 111 6.62 9.69 5.64
C VAL A 111 6.00 8.73 4.61
N TYR A 112 6.82 8.23 3.68
CA TYR A 112 6.43 7.27 2.65
C TYR A 112 7.35 6.06 2.72
N PHE A 113 6.77 4.89 2.96
CA PHE A 113 7.51 3.64 2.95
C PHE A 113 6.84 2.59 2.09
N LYS A 114 7.61 2.01 1.16
CA LYS A 114 7.17 0.90 0.32
C LYS A 114 8.14 -0.26 0.42
N ALA A 115 7.60 -1.45 0.66
CA ALA A 115 8.32 -2.72 0.70
C ALA A 115 7.37 -3.85 0.26
N SER A 116 6.73 -3.67 -0.91
CA SER A 116 5.90 -4.72 -1.52
C SER A 116 6.77 -5.84 -2.08
N HIS A 117 6.27 -7.08 -2.08
CA HIS A 117 6.99 -8.25 -2.59
C HIS A 117 8.37 -8.48 -1.92
N CYS A 118 8.46 -8.30 -0.59
CA CYS A 118 9.73 -8.37 0.14
C CYS A 118 9.85 -9.59 1.07
N GLN A 119 8.83 -10.47 1.15
CA GLN A 119 8.77 -11.64 2.03
C GLN A 119 8.84 -11.29 3.53
N LEU A 120 8.43 -10.08 3.91
CA LEU A 120 8.40 -9.63 5.30
C LEU A 120 7.40 -10.46 6.12
N ARG A 121 7.83 -10.94 7.29
CA ARG A 121 6.98 -11.68 8.26
C ARG A 121 6.50 -10.81 9.41
N ASN A 122 7.24 -9.76 9.74
CA ASN A 122 6.87 -8.79 10.77
C ASN A 122 7.34 -7.38 10.36
N ILE A 123 6.77 -6.39 11.03
CA ILE A 123 7.02 -4.97 10.78
C ILE A 123 7.36 -4.22 12.07
N ASP A 124 7.92 -4.90 13.08
CA ASP A 124 8.26 -4.32 14.38
C ASP A 124 9.20 -3.14 14.31
N PHE A 125 9.99 -3.06 13.23
CA PHE A 125 10.87 -1.92 12.96
C PHE A 125 10.10 -0.61 12.70
N LEU A 126 8.80 -0.64 12.38
CA LEU A 126 7.96 0.54 12.16
C LEU A 126 7.38 1.14 13.45
N LYS A 127 7.66 0.55 14.62
CA LYS A 127 7.07 0.99 15.90
C LYS A 127 7.25 2.48 16.21
N ASN A 128 8.32 3.10 15.72
CA ASN A 128 8.62 4.51 15.94
C ASN A 128 8.29 5.41 14.75
N SER A 129 7.77 4.85 13.65
CA SER A 129 7.53 5.57 12.40
C SER A 129 6.23 6.40 12.44
N ARG A 130 6.07 7.24 13.46
CA ARG A 130 4.85 8.03 13.73
C ARG A 130 4.53 9.09 12.67
N ARG A 131 5.47 9.36 11.75
CA ARG A 131 5.32 10.34 10.67
C ARG A 131 4.77 9.72 9.39
N LEU A 132 4.57 8.40 9.35
CA LEU A 132 4.04 7.72 8.17
C LEU A 132 2.67 8.26 7.76
N VAL A 133 2.57 8.58 6.46
CA VAL A 133 1.37 9.03 5.76
C VAL A 133 0.96 7.98 4.73
N GLU A 134 1.92 7.38 4.03
CA GLU A 134 1.69 6.30 3.07
C GLU A 134 2.55 5.09 3.40
N LEU A 135 1.93 3.92 3.50
CA LEU A 135 2.58 2.64 3.74
C LEU A 135 2.08 1.60 2.74
N ASN A 136 3.00 1.00 1.97
CA ASN A 136 2.68 -0.10 1.07
C ASN A 136 3.53 -1.34 1.41
N LEU A 137 2.87 -2.38 1.92
CA LEU A 137 3.43 -3.67 2.27
C LEU A 137 2.74 -4.81 1.52
N TYR A 138 2.20 -4.52 0.33
CA TYR A 138 1.48 -5.46 -0.50
C TYR A 138 2.32 -6.70 -0.82
N THR A 139 1.70 -7.86 -0.80
CA THR A 139 2.36 -9.16 -1.08
C THR A 139 3.59 -9.39 -0.21
N ASN A 140 3.33 -9.66 1.05
CA ASN A 140 4.31 -10.11 2.04
C ASN A 140 3.77 -11.34 2.80
N LEU A 141 4.35 -11.67 3.94
CA LEU A 141 3.97 -12.80 4.81
C LEU A 141 3.58 -12.29 6.21
N ILE A 142 2.97 -11.11 6.28
CA ILE A 142 2.66 -10.40 7.52
C ILE A 142 1.38 -10.99 8.12
N GLU A 143 1.45 -11.35 9.41
CA GLU A 143 0.30 -11.85 10.17
C GLU A 143 -0.25 -10.78 11.14
N ARG A 144 0.59 -9.83 11.58
CA ARG A 144 0.27 -8.83 12.61
C ARG A 144 0.71 -7.44 12.20
N ILE A 145 -0.18 -6.46 12.39
CA ILE A 145 0.05 -5.04 12.11
C ILE A 145 -0.17 -4.14 13.33
N ASP A 146 -0.32 -4.69 14.53
CA ASP A 146 -0.53 -3.96 15.78
C ASP A 146 0.55 -2.89 16.08
N THR A 147 1.75 -3.08 15.55
CA THR A 147 2.85 -2.11 15.55
C THR A 147 2.45 -0.76 14.94
N LEU A 148 1.49 -0.74 14.00
CA LEU A 148 1.06 0.49 13.30
C LEU A 148 0.13 1.38 14.14
N ARG A 149 -0.28 0.98 15.35
CA ARG A 149 -1.20 1.75 16.22
C ARG A 149 -0.76 3.21 16.43
N SER A 150 0.53 3.49 16.41
CA SER A 150 1.08 4.84 16.59
C SER A 150 1.14 5.69 15.31
N CYS A 151 0.71 5.14 14.15
CA CYS A 151 0.78 5.80 12.85
C CYS A 151 -0.51 6.59 12.55
N GLU A 152 -0.94 7.47 13.46
CA GLU A 152 -2.21 8.22 13.40
C GLU A 152 -2.33 9.18 12.20
N ARG A 153 -1.22 9.46 11.53
CA ARG A 153 -1.16 10.35 10.35
C ARG A 153 -1.37 9.60 9.02
N MET A 154 -1.60 8.29 9.09
CA MET A 154 -1.77 7.44 7.90
C MET A 154 -2.98 7.89 7.09
N THR A 155 -2.77 8.15 5.79
CA THR A 155 -3.84 8.42 4.82
C THR A 155 -4.00 7.28 3.81
N VAL A 156 -2.90 6.57 3.50
CA VAL A 156 -2.91 5.45 2.56
C VAL A 156 -2.21 4.25 3.17
N LEU A 157 -2.94 3.16 3.36
CA LEU A 157 -2.41 1.89 3.84
C LEU A 157 -2.75 0.78 2.85
N ASN A 158 -1.74 0.13 2.30
CA ASN A 158 -1.91 -1.09 1.51
C ASN A 158 -1.13 -2.24 2.17
N VAL A 159 -1.87 -3.21 2.69
CA VAL A 159 -1.36 -4.45 3.28
C VAL A 159 -2.03 -5.68 2.67
N GLY A 160 -2.53 -5.55 1.45
CA GLY A 160 -3.11 -6.66 0.68
C GLY A 160 -2.12 -7.80 0.43
N ASN A 161 -2.63 -8.98 0.12
CA ASN A 161 -1.84 -10.21 -0.09
C ASN A 161 -0.89 -10.50 1.09
N ASN A 162 -1.48 -10.66 2.27
CA ASN A 162 -0.78 -11.03 3.51
C ASN A 162 -1.59 -12.11 4.26
N SER A 163 -1.37 -12.30 5.54
CA SER A 163 -2.11 -13.26 6.39
C SER A 163 -2.74 -12.58 7.62
N ILE A 164 -3.15 -11.32 7.47
CA ILE A 164 -3.66 -10.48 8.55
C ILE A 164 -5.07 -10.92 8.94
N LYS A 165 -5.31 -10.95 10.26
CA LYS A 165 -6.63 -11.26 10.85
C LYS A 165 -7.15 -10.11 11.70
N ASP A 166 -6.29 -9.51 12.49
CA ASP A 166 -6.62 -8.44 13.45
C ASP A 166 -6.19 -7.09 12.90
N ILE A 167 -7.18 -6.19 12.77
CA ILE A 167 -7.01 -4.81 12.29
C ILE A 167 -7.38 -3.78 13.36
N THR A 168 -7.47 -4.18 14.63
CA THR A 168 -7.84 -3.28 15.76
C THR A 168 -6.94 -2.05 15.83
N CYS A 169 -5.67 -2.17 15.43
CA CYS A 169 -4.74 -1.04 15.42
C CYS A 169 -5.17 0.12 14.50
N LEU A 170 -6.09 -0.12 13.53
CA LEU A 170 -6.55 0.91 12.60
C LEU A 170 -7.52 1.91 13.25
N GLU A 171 -8.14 1.58 14.40
CA GLU A 171 -9.13 2.43 15.09
C GLU A 171 -8.65 3.89 15.28
N GLU A 172 -7.36 4.11 15.45
CA GLU A 172 -6.78 5.44 15.70
C GLU A 172 -6.37 6.19 14.42
N MET A 173 -6.46 5.54 13.24
CA MET A 173 -6.05 6.13 11.97
C MET A 173 -7.14 7.00 11.36
N LYS A 174 -7.60 8.02 12.08
CA LYS A 174 -8.76 8.87 11.68
C LYS A 174 -8.54 9.67 10.38
N GLN A 175 -7.31 9.72 9.88
CA GLN A 175 -6.97 10.39 8.61
C GLN A 175 -6.97 9.42 7.42
N LEU A 176 -7.28 8.11 7.64
CA LEU A 176 -7.19 7.11 6.59
C LEU A 176 -8.25 7.35 5.51
N GLU A 177 -7.79 7.45 4.27
CA GLU A 177 -8.59 7.69 3.07
C GLU A 177 -8.66 6.45 2.17
N VAL A 178 -7.52 5.72 2.07
CA VAL A 178 -7.39 4.55 1.19
C VAL A 178 -6.88 3.36 2.00
N LEU A 179 -7.62 2.25 1.96
CA LEU A 179 -7.29 1.01 2.65
C LEU A 179 -7.33 -0.18 1.70
N GLY A 180 -6.18 -0.84 1.49
CA GLY A 180 -6.04 -2.12 0.79
C GLY A 180 -5.79 -3.24 1.80
N LEU A 181 -6.73 -4.17 1.92
CA LEU A 181 -6.68 -5.36 2.77
C LEU A 181 -7.03 -6.64 1.98
N GLU A 182 -7.04 -6.55 0.64
CA GLU A 182 -7.40 -7.68 -0.19
C GLU A 182 -6.51 -8.91 0.05
N ASN A 183 -7.08 -10.11 -0.11
CA ASN A 183 -6.38 -11.38 0.08
C ASN A 183 -5.71 -11.48 1.47
N ASN A 184 -6.53 -11.38 2.51
CA ASN A 184 -6.15 -11.57 3.91
C ASN A 184 -7.12 -12.54 4.61
N ASN A 185 -7.14 -12.59 5.94
CA ASN A 185 -8.04 -13.42 6.74
C ASN A 185 -8.89 -12.57 7.71
N VAL A 186 -9.27 -11.37 7.28
CA VAL A 186 -10.04 -10.42 8.09
C VAL A 186 -11.51 -10.88 8.15
N ALA A 187 -12.06 -10.97 9.37
CA ALA A 187 -13.48 -11.23 9.62
C ALA A 187 -14.18 -10.03 10.26
N ASP A 188 -13.54 -9.42 11.24
CA ASP A 188 -14.06 -8.29 12.01
C ASP A 188 -13.52 -6.97 11.46
N ILE A 189 -14.44 -6.14 10.90
CA ILE A 189 -14.15 -4.81 10.38
C ILE A 189 -14.70 -3.70 11.29
N THR A 190 -15.11 -4.01 12.52
CA THR A 190 -15.53 -3.04 13.54
C THR A 190 -14.54 -1.88 13.71
N PRO A 191 -13.20 -2.10 13.66
CA PRO A 191 -12.21 -1.02 13.75
C PRO A 191 -12.32 0.07 12.68
N LEU A 192 -13.06 -0.17 11.58
CA LEU A 192 -13.25 0.81 10.51
C LEU A 192 -14.40 1.79 10.77
N SER A 193 -15.30 1.51 11.73
CA SER A 193 -16.59 2.21 11.90
C SER A 193 -16.48 3.73 12.09
N ASP A 194 -15.37 4.21 12.66
CA ASP A 194 -15.12 5.62 12.93
C ASP A 194 -14.10 6.27 12.01
N LEU A 195 -13.65 5.57 10.95
CA LEU A 195 -12.70 6.10 9.97
C LEU A 195 -13.43 6.90 8.87
N LYS A 196 -14.03 8.02 9.25
CA LYS A 196 -14.98 8.79 8.42
C LYS A 196 -14.38 9.38 7.14
N ASN A 197 -13.05 9.43 7.03
CA ASN A 197 -12.36 9.91 5.82
C ASN A 197 -12.15 8.82 4.76
N LEU A 198 -12.50 7.55 5.06
CA LEU A 198 -12.34 6.48 4.10
C LEU A 198 -13.20 6.72 2.84
N CYS A 199 -12.54 6.78 1.70
CA CYS A 199 -13.14 6.91 0.39
C CYS A 199 -12.94 5.68 -0.51
N THR A 200 -11.90 4.88 -0.24
CA THR A 200 -11.57 3.66 -0.99
C THR A 200 -11.22 2.53 -0.04
N ILE A 201 -11.93 1.41 -0.15
CA ILE A 201 -11.67 0.19 0.63
C ILE A 201 -11.65 -1.02 -0.32
N ASP A 202 -10.54 -1.76 -0.32
CA ASP A 202 -10.46 -3.08 -0.94
C ASP A 202 -10.37 -4.17 0.14
N LEU A 203 -11.41 -4.99 0.22
CA LEU A 203 -11.56 -6.13 1.12
C LEU A 203 -11.80 -7.44 0.34
N TYR A 204 -11.41 -7.47 -0.94
CA TYR A 204 -11.50 -8.66 -1.78
C TYR A 204 -10.86 -9.88 -1.10
N ASN A 205 -11.53 -11.02 -1.21
CA ASN A 205 -11.03 -12.31 -0.72
C ASN A 205 -10.57 -12.25 0.76
N ASN A 206 -11.55 -12.06 1.63
CA ASN A 206 -11.47 -12.15 3.08
C ASN A 206 -12.57 -13.08 3.60
N ILE A 207 -12.91 -13.03 4.88
CA ILE A 207 -13.96 -13.87 5.49
C ILE A 207 -15.02 -13.01 6.20
N ILE A 208 -15.35 -11.85 5.61
CA ILE A 208 -16.28 -10.87 6.18
C ILE A 208 -17.72 -11.35 6.00
N THR A 209 -18.52 -11.16 7.05
CA THR A 209 -19.97 -11.47 7.07
C THR A 209 -20.81 -10.24 7.41
N ASP A 210 -20.31 -9.37 8.29
CA ASP A 210 -21.04 -8.21 8.82
C ASP A 210 -20.49 -6.91 8.22
N LEU A 211 -21.37 -6.15 7.57
CA LEU A 211 -21.07 -4.83 6.99
C LEU A 211 -21.54 -3.66 7.84
N ALA A 212 -22.15 -3.89 9.02
CA ALA A 212 -22.64 -2.83 9.90
C ALA A 212 -21.59 -1.75 10.20
N PRO A 213 -20.29 -2.07 10.38
CA PRO A 213 -19.24 -1.06 10.60
C PRO A 213 -19.06 -0.05 9.44
N LEU A 214 -19.52 -0.39 8.23
CA LEU A 214 -19.36 0.51 7.07
C LEU A 214 -20.49 1.53 6.95
N SER A 215 -21.63 1.34 7.64
CA SER A 215 -22.86 2.14 7.46
C SER A 215 -22.68 3.64 7.68
N GLY A 216 -21.67 4.05 8.47
CA GLY A 216 -21.39 5.46 8.76
C GLY A 216 -20.26 6.08 7.93
N LEU A 217 -19.74 5.40 6.92
CA LEU A 217 -18.63 5.87 6.08
C LEU A 217 -19.17 6.63 4.86
N GLU A 218 -19.77 7.80 5.11
CA GLU A 218 -20.53 8.55 4.11
C GLU A 218 -19.73 8.91 2.84
N TYR A 219 -18.42 9.14 2.95
CA TYR A 219 -17.57 9.51 1.81
C TYR A 219 -17.05 8.31 0.98
N LEU A 220 -17.46 7.08 1.36
CA LEU A 220 -17.01 5.88 0.66
C LEU A 220 -17.51 5.90 -0.80
N SER A 221 -16.57 5.84 -1.74
CA SER A 221 -16.81 5.91 -3.17
C SER A 221 -16.46 4.60 -3.91
N TYR A 222 -15.44 3.88 -3.42
CA TYR A 222 -14.99 2.61 -3.96
C TYR A 222 -14.96 1.55 -2.88
N LEU A 223 -15.76 0.49 -3.05
CA LEU A 223 -15.85 -0.62 -2.10
C LEU A 223 -15.78 -1.95 -2.87
N ARG A 224 -14.73 -2.72 -2.60
CA ARG A 224 -14.55 -4.05 -3.17
C ARG A 224 -14.68 -5.11 -2.08
N LEU A 225 -15.66 -6.00 -2.25
CA LEU A 225 -16.04 -7.04 -1.27
C LEU A 225 -16.20 -8.43 -1.91
N ASP A 226 -15.70 -8.61 -3.15
CA ASP A 226 -15.79 -9.92 -3.82
C ASP A 226 -15.13 -11.01 -2.99
N HIS A 227 -15.63 -12.25 -3.10
CA HIS A 227 -15.10 -13.43 -2.41
C HIS A 227 -15.05 -13.25 -0.89
N ASN A 228 -16.21 -12.95 -0.29
CA ASN A 228 -16.45 -12.93 1.15
C ASN A 228 -17.64 -13.84 1.51
N ALA A 229 -18.20 -13.68 2.69
CA ALA A 229 -19.36 -14.47 3.16
C ALA A 229 -20.56 -13.56 3.50
N ILE A 230 -20.79 -12.53 2.70
CA ILE A 230 -21.80 -11.48 2.92
C ILE A 230 -23.16 -11.97 2.49
N VAL A 231 -24.16 -11.68 3.33
CA VAL A 231 -25.59 -11.98 3.09
C VAL A 231 -26.40 -10.69 3.07
N ASP A 232 -26.23 -9.82 4.09
CA ASP A 232 -27.03 -8.61 4.30
C ASP A 232 -26.32 -7.37 3.76
N LEU A 233 -27.00 -6.67 2.83
CA LEU A 233 -26.53 -5.40 2.25
C LEU A 233 -27.16 -4.16 2.89
N SER A 234 -28.08 -4.32 3.88
CA SER A 234 -28.76 -3.21 4.54
C SER A 234 -27.84 -2.10 5.03
N PRO A 235 -26.62 -2.39 5.57
CA PRO A 235 -25.70 -1.36 6.01
C PRO A 235 -25.17 -0.44 4.89
N LEU A 236 -25.20 -0.89 3.63
CA LEU A 236 -24.71 -0.12 2.49
C LEU A 236 -25.72 0.92 1.99
N SER A 237 -27.00 0.83 2.38
CA SER A 237 -28.09 1.71 1.90
C SER A 237 -27.87 3.21 2.20
N SER A 238 -27.04 3.53 3.20
CA SER A 238 -26.68 4.91 3.60
C SER A 238 -25.51 5.50 2.78
N LEU A 239 -24.77 4.71 2.01
CA LEU A 239 -23.52 5.10 1.33
C LEU A 239 -23.79 5.82 -0.01
N LYS A 240 -24.43 6.99 0.05
CA LYS A 240 -24.92 7.73 -1.11
C LYS A 240 -23.86 8.23 -2.09
N TYR A 241 -22.58 8.25 -1.67
CA TYR A 241 -21.46 8.64 -2.54
C TYR A 241 -20.77 7.45 -3.23
N LEU A 242 -21.31 6.21 -3.02
CA LEU A 242 -20.73 5.00 -3.60
C LEU A 242 -20.87 5.00 -5.12
N ARG A 243 -19.73 4.84 -5.83
CA ARG A 243 -19.62 4.83 -7.30
C ARG A 243 -19.28 3.46 -7.85
N SER A 244 -18.46 2.71 -7.15
CA SER A 244 -18.08 1.35 -7.54
C SER A 244 -18.26 0.42 -6.35
N LEU A 245 -19.06 -0.64 -6.58
CA LEU A 245 -19.33 -1.69 -5.60
C LEU A 245 -19.16 -3.04 -6.29
N THR A 246 -18.26 -3.87 -5.77
CA THR A 246 -18.10 -5.23 -6.25
C THR A 246 -18.33 -6.22 -5.11
N LEU A 247 -19.20 -7.20 -5.37
CA LEU A 247 -19.73 -8.16 -4.39
C LEU A 247 -19.77 -9.58 -4.96
N LYS A 248 -19.00 -9.84 -6.03
CA LYS A 248 -18.94 -11.16 -6.68
C LYS A 248 -18.63 -12.26 -5.67
N ALA A 249 -19.25 -13.45 -5.88
CA ALA A 249 -18.97 -14.64 -5.06
C ALA A 249 -19.16 -14.39 -3.54
N ASN A 250 -20.38 -14.02 -3.19
CA ASN A 250 -20.88 -13.90 -1.81
C ASN A 250 -22.17 -14.76 -1.68
N TYR A 251 -22.97 -14.53 -0.66
CA TYR A 251 -24.22 -15.26 -0.39
C TYR A 251 -25.44 -14.33 -0.39
N ILE A 252 -25.42 -13.30 -1.24
CA ILE A 252 -26.45 -12.26 -1.33
C ILE A 252 -27.68 -12.83 -2.05
N THR A 253 -28.86 -12.62 -1.45
CA THR A 253 -30.15 -12.99 -2.03
C THR A 253 -31.04 -11.77 -2.29
N ASP A 254 -30.88 -10.69 -1.49
CA ASP A 254 -31.66 -9.45 -1.56
C ASP A 254 -30.76 -8.27 -1.92
N VAL A 255 -31.07 -7.60 -3.02
CA VAL A 255 -30.36 -6.41 -3.52
C VAL A 255 -31.17 -5.11 -3.32
N THR A 256 -32.36 -5.20 -2.70
CA THR A 256 -33.22 -4.05 -2.39
C THR A 256 -32.50 -2.91 -1.67
N PRO A 257 -31.54 -3.16 -0.74
CA PRO A 257 -30.81 -2.07 -0.09
C PRO A 257 -30.00 -1.17 -1.00
N LEU A 258 -29.73 -1.60 -2.24
CA LEU A 258 -28.92 -0.85 -3.20
C LEU A 258 -29.72 0.16 -4.03
N LYS A 259 -31.06 0.10 -3.99
CA LYS A 259 -31.97 0.87 -4.87
C LYS A 259 -31.74 2.38 -4.86
N ASP A 260 -31.34 2.94 -3.72
CA ASP A 260 -31.17 4.39 -3.53
C ASP A 260 -29.71 4.86 -3.68
N LEU A 261 -28.83 4.02 -4.23
CA LEU A 261 -27.42 4.37 -4.50
C LEU A 261 -27.30 5.04 -5.88
N GLU A 262 -27.83 6.25 -6.01
CA GLU A 262 -27.99 6.97 -7.29
C GLU A 262 -26.66 7.28 -8.02
N LEU A 263 -25.54 7.35 -7.28
CA LEU A 263 -24.22 7.64 -7.87
C LEU A 263 -23.46 6.39 -8.31
N LEU A 264 -24.07 5.19 -8.15
CA LEU A 264 -23.40 3.94 -8.48
C LEU A 264 -23.22 3.82 -9.99
N GLN A 265 -21.97 3.61 -10.42
CA GLN A 265 -21.56 3.49 -11.83
C GLN A 265 -21.07 2.09 -12.20
N GLU A 266 -20.58 1.35 -11.21
CA GLU A 266 -20.13 -0.03 -11.35
C GLU A 266 -20.74 -0.87 -10.22
N LEU A 267 -21.41 -1.96 -10.61
CA LEU A 267 -21.95 -2.96 -9.68
C LEU A 267 -21.64 -4.35 -10.22
N ARG A 268 -21.00 -5.19 -9.42
CA ARG A 268 -20.76 -6.61 -9.74
C ARG A 268 -21.37 -7.49 -8.68
N LEU A 269 -22.25 -8.36 -9.09
CA LEU A 269 -23.01 -9.28 -8.24
C LEU A 269 -22.90 -10.74 -8.70
N ASP A 270 -22.02 -11.02 -9.66
CA ASP A 270 -21.79 -12.38 -10.20
C ASP A 270 -21.61 -13.40 -9.08
N ASP A 271 -22.01 -14.64 -9.31
CA ASP A 271 -21.82 -15.76 -8.37
C ASP A 271 -22.46 -15.51 -6.98
N ASN A 272 -23.66 -14.89 -6.94
CA ASN A 272 -24.51 -14.77 -5.76
C ASN A 272 -25.87 -15.47 -6.02
N PRO A 273 -26.54 -16.01 -4.99
CA PRO A 273 -27.85 -16.68 -5.13
C PRO A 273 -29.02 -15.69 -5.21
N ILE A 274 -28.92 -14.64 -6.06
CA ILE A 274 -29.95 -13.62 -6.24
C ILE A 274 -31.05 -14.20 -7.16
N GLU A 275 -32.31 -14.20 -6.71
CA GLU A 275 -33.46 -14.68 -7.47
C GLU A 275 -34.26 -13.53 -8.13
N ASP A 276 -34.30 -12.35 -7.47
CA ASP A 276 -35.04 -11.17 -7.93
C ASP A 276 -34.08 -9.99 -8.16
N THR A 277 -34.01 -9.56 -9.43
CA THR A 277 -33.21 -8.42 -9.87
C THR A 277 -34.04 -7.22 -10.28
N SER A 278 -35.37 -7.26 -10.07
CA SER A 278 -36.30 -6.21 -10.53
C SER A 278 -35.94 -4.80 -10.04
N VAL A 279 -35.42 -4.70 -8.81
CA VAL A 279 -34.93 -3.47 -8.24
C VAL A 279 -33.77 -2.84 -9.02
N LEU A 280 -32.92 -3.68 -9.62
CA LEU A 280 -31.77 -3.21 -10.40
C LEU A 280 -32.20 -2.66 -11.77
N GLU A 281 -33.33 -3.15 -12.34
CA GLU A 281 -33.88 -2.69 -13.62
C GLU A 281 -34.35 -1.22 -13.51
N GLU A 282 -34.70 -0.75 -12.32
CA GLU A 282 -35.10 0.62 -12.06
C GLU A 282 -33.90 1.58 -11.93
N MET A 283 -32.68 1.06 -11.82
CA MET A 283 -31.47 1.88 -11.68
C MET A 283 -31.01 2.42 -13.04
N GLU A 284 -30.71 3.71 -13.10
CA GLU A 284 -30.41 4.47 -14.35
C GLU A 284 -29.25 3.91 -15.19
N PHE A 285 -28.40 3.02 -14.59
CA PHE A 285 -27.20 2.44 -15.22
C PHE A 285 -27.22 0.91 -15.30
N TYR A 286 -28.41 0.29 -15.27
CA TYR A 286 -28.58 -1.17 -15.27
C TYR A 286 -27.78 -1.90 -16.36
N ASP A 287 -27.72 -1.35 -17.59
CA ASP A 287 -27.03 -1.97 -18.73
C ASP A 287 -25.48 -2.09 -18.54
N ARG A 288 -24.92 -1.48 -17.50
CA ARG A 288 -23.49 -1.52 -17.19
C ARG A 288 -23.13 -2.55 -16.12
N PHE A 289 -24.12 -3.20 -15.51
CA PHE A 289 -23.91 -4.17 -14.45
C PHE A 289 -23.56 -5.55 -15.04
N SER A 290 -22.53 -6.21 -14.48
CA SER A 290 -22.21 -7.61 -14.81
C SER A 290 -22.90 -8.53 -13.81
N MET A 291 -23.72 -9.46 -14.32
CA MET A 291 -24.41 -10.50 -13.56
C MET A 291 -24.19 -11.89 -14.17
N LYS A 292 -23.01 -12.15 -14.73
CA LYS A 292 -22.68 -13.46 -15.35
C LYS A 292 -22.15 -14.45 -14.34
#